data_8f4cb913a1a0e6735bf8886098232f75
#
_entry.id   8f4cb913a1a0e6735bf8886098232f75
#
_cell.length_a   1.000
_cell.length_b   1.000
_cell.length_c   1.000
_cell.angle_alpha   90.00
_cell.angle_beta   90.00
_cell.angle_gamma   90.00
#
_symmetry.space_group_name_H-M   'P 1'
#
loop_
_entity.id
_entity.type
_entity.pdbx_description
1 polymer ?
#
loop_
_entity_poly.entity_id
_entity_poly.type
_entity_poly.pdbx_seq_one_letter_code
_entity_poly.pdbx_strand_id
1 'polypeptide(L)'
;MSRLQSAESEVTAAIDSYRFDLAAQALYDFVWNEYCDWYLELSKPVLWDENGDPAIQKGTRRTLVRVLEAILRLAHPMLPFITEEIWQNIAPLTGIGLNPEGDTIMLQPFPVADQSQIDAQADADIDWVKNVIVGVRNVRGEMNISPAKALPIYMARGDAEDKRRLEENRQFLSKLASLESITCLLYTSPSPRDGLL
;
A
#
# COMPACT_ATOMS: atom_id res chain seq x y z
N MET A 1 2.53 1.81 7.02
CA MET A 1 2.29 2.52 8.31
C MET A 1 2.23 4.03 8.10
N SER A 2 3.15 4.64 7.34
CA SER A 2 3.19 6.10 7.10
C SER A 2 1.84 6.67 6.63
N ARG A 3 1.27 6.14 5.54
CA ARG A 3 -0.05 6.56 5.01
C ARG A 3 -1.21 6.39 6.00
N LEU A 4 -1.13 5.41 6.92
CA LEU A 4 -2.11 5.27 8.00
C LEU A 4 -2.07 6.48 8.93
N GLN A 5 -0.88 6.95 9.30
CA GLN A 5 -0.72 8.11 10.19
C GLN A 5 -1.26 9.39 9.55
N SER A 6 -1.08 9.56 8.25
CA SER A 6 -1.69 10.66 7.50
C SER A 6 -3.21 10.57 7.53
N ALA A 7 -3.79 9.40 7.26
CA ALA A 7 -5.23 9.19 7.29
C ALA A 7 -5.82 9.41 8.70
N GLU A 8 -5.15 8.92 9.76
CA GLU A 8 -5.56 9.17 11.15
C GLU A 8 -5.61 10.67 11.48
N SER A 9 -4.60 11.42 11.02
CA SER A 9 -4.54 12.87 11.20
C SER A 9 -5.65 13.60 10.43
N GLU A 10 -5.87 13.26 9.17
CA GLU A 10 -6.87 13.87 8.30
C GLU A 10 -8.28 13.60 8.80
N VAL A 11 -8.61 12.37 9.17
CA VAL A 11 -9.92 11.98 9.71
C VAL A 11 -10.18 12.71 11.01
N THR A 12 -9.21 12.77 11.94
CA THR A 12 -9.35 13.49 13.20
C THR A 12 -9.60 14.97 12.98
N ALA A 13 -8.79 15.64 12.16
CA ALA A 13 -8.95 17.06 11.85
C ALA A 13 -10.30 17.37 11.19
N ALA A 14 -10.79 16.49 10.34
CA ALA A 14 -12.09 16.62 9.70
C ALA A 14 -13.24 16.48 10.72
N ILE A 15 -13.17 15.52 11.63
CA ILE A 15 -14.16 15.35 12.71
C ILE A 15 -14.15 16.57 13.64
N ASP A 16 -12.99 17.05 14.08
CA ASP A 16 -12.84 18.21 14.97
C ASP A 16 -13.40 19.49 14.35
N SER A 17 -13.35 19.60 13.03
CA SER A 17 -13.93 20.72 12.27
C SER A 17 -15.38 20.49 11.83
N TYR A 18 -16.03 19.41 12.28
CA TYR A 18 -17.39 19.02 11.88
C TYR A 18 -17.58 18.78 10.39
N ARG A 19 -16.49 18.48 9.66
CA ARG A 19 -16.50 18.16 8.24
C ARG A 19 -16.53 16.64 8.03
N PHE A 20 -17.68 16.05 8.37
CA PHE A 20 -17.88 14.60 8.24
C PHE A 20 -17.79 14.10 6.80
N ASP A 21 -18.07 14.96 5.82
CA ASP A 21 -17.85 14.73 4.40
C ASP A 21 -16.35 14.46 4.10
N LEU A 22 -15.46 15.29 4.64
CA LEU A 22 -14.02 15.12 4.48
C LEU A 22 -13.48 13.92 5.28
N ALA A 23 -14.04 13.66 6.46
CA ALA A 23 -13.67 12.47 7.25
C ALA A 23 -14.01 11.17 6.47
N ALA A 24 -15.21 11.10 5.90
CA ALA A 24 -15.63 9.96 5.08
C ALA A 24 -14.78 9.81 3.82
N GLN A 25 -14.43 10.92 3.15
CA GLN A 25 -13.58 10.90 1.97
C GLN A 25 -12.16 10.42 2.29
N ALA A 26 -11.52 10.96 3.33
CA ALA A 26 -10.18 10.56 3.76
C ALA A 26 -10.12 9.07 4.13
N LEU A 27 -11.13 8.60 4.86
CA LEU A 27 -11.25 7.18 5.20
C LEU A 27 -11.42 6.30 3.95
N TYR A 28 -12.32 6.69 3.04
CA TYR A 28 -12.57 5.98 1.79
C TYR A 28 -11.30 5.89 0.95
N ASP A 29 -10.60 7.01 0.75
CA ASP A 29 -9.39 7.07 -0.05
C ASP A 29 -8.29 6.19 0.53
N PHE A 30 -8.10 6.21 1.85
CA PHE A 30 -7.12 5.35 2.49
C PHE A 30 -7.49 3.86 2.39
N VAL A 31 -8.74 3.50 2.69
CA VAL A 31 -9.18 2.11 2.69
C VAL A 31 -9.14 1.53 1.28
N TRP A 32 -9.71 2.25 0.32
CA TRP A 32 -9.85 1.73 -1.04
C TRP A 32 -8.53 1.84 -1.82
N ASN A 33 -7.97 3.05 -1.93
CA ASN A 33 -6.85 3.30 -2.82
C ASN A 33 -5.49 2.89 -2.22
N GLU A 34 -5.34 2.85 -0.89
CA GLU A 34 -4.07 2.49 -0.27
C GLU A 34 -4.07 1.07 0.28
N TYR A 35 -5.06 0.74 1.12
CA TYR A 35 -5.09 -0.55 1.80
C TYR A 35 -5.54 -1.69 0.87
N CYS A 36 -6.72 -1.55 0.21
CA CYS A 36 -7.28 -2.61 -0.61
C CYS A 36 -6.58 -2.76 -1.96
N ASP A 37 -6.43 -1.67 -2.72
CA ASP A 37 -5.91 -1.75 -4.08
C ASP A 37 -4.40 -2.00 -4.12
N TRP A 38 -3.65 -1.49 -3.14
CA TRP A 38 -2.21 -1.60 -3.18
C TRP A 38 -1.62 -2.47 -2.09
N TYR A 39 -1.91 -2.20 -0.81
CA TYR A 39 -1.20 -2.91 0.25
C TYR A 39 -1.55 -4.40 0.28
N LEU A 40 -2.82 -4.76 0.09
CA LEU A 40 -3.22 -6.15 -0.04
C LEU A 40 -2.53 -6.84 -1.22
N GLU A 41 -2.46 -6.20 -2.38
CA GLU A 41 -1.81 -6.76 -3.56
C GLU A 41 -0.29 -6.89 -3.40
N LEU A 42 0.37 -5.88 -2.83
CA LEU A 42 1.80 -5.90 -2.53
C LEU A 42 2.16 -6.95 -1.46
N SER A 43 1.24 -7.29 -0.55
CA SER A 43 1.48 -8.32 0.46
C SER A 43 1.43 -9.75 -0.08
N LYS A 44 0.68 -10.01 -1.17
CA LYS A 44 0.50 -11.36 -1.73
C LYS A 44 1.82 -12.03 -2.15
N PRO A 45 2.74 -11.38 -2.90
CA PRO A 45 4.03 -11.98 -3.24
C PRO A 45 4.85 -12.43 -2.04
N VAL A 46 4.73 -11.72 -0.91
CA VAL A 46 5.44 -12.07 0.33
C VAL A 46 4.74 -13.22 1.05
N LEU A 47 3.40 -13.17 1.15
CA LEU A 47 2.62 -14.14 1.94
C LEU A 47 2.52 -15.51 1.27
N TRP A 48 2.57 -15.56 -0.08
CA TRP A 48 2.45 -16.77 -0.87
C TRP A 48 3.80 -17.35 -1.31
N ASP A 49 4.91 -16.76 -0.89
CA ASP A 49 6.22 -17.31 -1.15
C ASP A 49 6.49 -18.48 -0.18
N GLU A 50 6.41 -19.71 -0.72
CA GLU A 50 6.64 -20.94 0.05
C GLU A 50 8.07 -21.04 0.61
N ASN A 51 9.03 -20.36 -0.03
CA ASN A 51 10.42 -20.29 0.39
C ASN A 51 10.78 -18.98 1.11
N GLY A 52 9.77 -18.12 1.34
CA GLY A 52 9.95 -16.83 1.97
C GLY A 52 10.30 -16.92 3.46
N ASP A 53 10.96 -15.88 3.97
CA ASP A 53 11.30 -15.80 5.39
C ASP A 53 10.03 -15.75 6.25
N PRO A 54 9.83 -16.73 7.17
CA PRO A 54 8.66 -16.77 8.05
C PRO A 54 8.53 -15.51 8.94
N ALA A 55 9.64 -14.86 9.28
CA ALA A 55 9.61 -13.65 10.10
C ALA A 55 9.04 -12.47 9.30
N ILE A 56 9.42 -12.33 8.03
CA ILE A 56 8.87 -11.32 7.11
C ILE A 56 7.38 -11.57 6.86
N GLN A 57 7.00 -12.83 6.59
CA GLN A 57 5.59 -13.19 6.41
C GLN A 57 4.75 -12.90 7.65
N LYS A 58 5.26 -13.23 8.85
CA LYS A 58 4.60 -12.93 10.13
C LYS A 58 4.46 -11.41 10.33
N GLY A 59 5.51 -10.65 10.03
CA GLY A 59 5.50 -9.19 10.09
C GLY A 59 4.44 -8.59 9.17
N THR A 60 4.36 -9.08 7.93
CA THR A 60 3.37 -8.65 6.93
C THR A 60 1.94 -8.93 7.39
N ARG A 61 1.66 -10.16 7.90
CA ARG A 61 0.33 -10.49 8.45
C ARG A 61 -0.03 -9.59 9.63
N ARG A 62 0.92 -9.37 10.55
CA ARG A 62 0.70 -8.49 11.71
C ARG A 62 0.38 -7.06 11.28
N THR A 63 1.08 -6.54 10.28
CA THR A 63 0.83 -5.20 9.76
C THR A 63 -0.55 -5.10 9.11
N LEU A 64 -0.94 -6.08 8.29
CA LEU A 64 -2.28 -6.14 7.69
C LEU A 64 -3.37 -6.07 8.76
N VAL A 65 -3.30 -6.94 9.76
CA VAL A 65 -4.31 -7.01 10.83
C VAL A 65 -4.32 -5.73 11.67
N ARG A 66 -3.15 -5.17 12.01
CA ARG A 66 -3.04 -3.93 12.78
C ARG A 66 -3.63 -2.73 12.05
N VAL A 67 -3.34 -2.61 10.75
CA VAL A 67 -3.90 -1.52 9.93
C VAL A 67 -5.41 -1.69 9.79
N LEU A 68 -5.91 -2.90 9.56
CA LEU A 68 -7.35 -3.16 9.51
C LEU A 68 -8.04 -2.79 10.83
N GLU A 69 -7.47 -3.14 11.96
CA GLU A 69 -8.01 -2.82 13.28
C GLU A 69 -8.09 -1.30 13.48
N ALA A 70 -7.05 -0.55 13.09
CA ALA A 70 -7.08 0.92 13.15
C ALA A 70 -8.15 1.53 12.21
N ILE A 71 -8.28 0.99 10.99
CA ILE A 71 -9.34 1.38 10.04
C ILE A 71 -10.73 1.19 10.67
N LEU A 72 -10.97 0.07 11.35
CA LEU A 72 -12.27 -0.21 11.97
C LEU A 72 -12.59 0.81 13.05
N ARG A 73 -11.61 1.19 13.90
CA ARG A 73 -11.80 2.23 14.92
C ARG A 73 -12.03 3.61 14.32
N LEU A 74 -11.31 3.97 13.25
CA LEU A 74 -11.54 5.24 12.52
C LEU A 74 -12.92 5.29 11.88
N ALA A 75 -13.41 4.17 11.35
CA ALA A 75 -14.67 4.09 10.65
C ALA A 75 -15.88 3.97 11.61
N HIS A 76 -15.65 3.52 12.84
CA HIS A 76 -16.73 3.17 13.78
C HIS A 76 -17.75 4.29 14.03
N PRO A 77 -17.37 5.58 14.19
CA PRO A 77 -18.35 6.65 14.38
C PRO A 77 -19.36 6.79 13.21
N MET A 78 -18.98 6.36 12.00
CA MET A 78 -19.81 6.45 10.79
C MET A 78 -20.50 5.13 10.44
N LEU A 79 -19.89 4.00 10.77
CA LEU A 79 -20.31 2.66 10.39
C LEU A 79 -20.35 1.69 11.60
N PRO A 80 -21.12 2.00 12.67
CA PRO A 80 -20.97 1.34 13.98
C PRO A 80 -21.23 -0.17 13.95
N PHE A 81 -22.18 -0.66 13.16
CA PHE A 81 -22.58 -2.07 13.22
C PHE A 81 -21.56 -2.99 12.52
N ILE A 82 -21.18 -2.65 11.29
CA ILE A 82 -20.26 -3.52 10.52
C ILE A 82 -18.84 -3.49 11.11
N THR A 83 -18.41 -2.36 11.63
CA THR A 83 -17.08 -2.24 12.25
C THR A 83 -17.00 -3.01 13.55
N GLU A 84 -18.06 -3.02 14.37
CA GLU A 84 -18.14 -3.86 15.57
C GLU A 84 -18.02 -5.34 15.22
N GLU A 85 -18.84 -5.81 14.28
CA GLU A 85 -18.87 -7.22 13.87
C GLU A 85 -17.50 -7.70 13.36
N ILE A 86 -16.85 -6.91 12.52
CA ILE A 86 -15.51 -7.27 12.01
C ILE A 86 -14.49 -7.18 13.14
N TRP A 87 -14.55 -6.15 13.99
CA TRP A 87 -13.60 -5.93 15.05
C TRP A 87 -13.58 -7.05 16.08
N GLN A 88 -14.72 -7.60 16.46
CA GLN A 88 -14.82 -8.75 17.37
C GLN A 88 -14.02 -9.96 16.85
N ASN A 89 -13.93 -10.14 15.54
CA ASN A 89 -13.16 -11.21 14.92
C ASN A 89 -11.66 -10.88 14.75
N ILE A 90 -11.31 -9.59 14.60
CA ILE A 90 -9.95 -9.14 14.28
C ILE A 90 -9.12 -8.80 15.52
N ALA A 91 -9.75 -8.22 16.56
CA ALA A 91 -9.06 -7.76 17.76
C ALA A 91 -8.20 -8.84 18.44
N PRO A 92 -8.65 -10.09 18.61
CA PRO A 92 -7.83 -11.14 19.18
C PRO A 92 -6.53 -11.40 18.40
N LEU A 93 -6.55 -11.20 17.08
CA LEU A 93 -5.37 -11.39 16.21
C LEU A 93 -4.32 -10.28 16.39
N THR A 94 -4.70 -9.15 16.93
CA THR A 94 -3.78 -8.05 17.28
C THR A 94 -3.12 -8.23 18.64
N GLY A 95 -3.56 -9.21 19.42
CA GLY A 95 -3.14 -9.43 20.80
C GLY A 95 -4.00 -8.71 21.84
N ILE A 96 -5.09 -8.10 21.43
CA ILE A 96 -6.12 -7.57 22.34
C ILE A 96 -6.90 -8.76 22.89
N GLY A 97 -6.78 -9.00 24.19
CA GLY A 97 -7.60 -10.01 24.87
C GLY A 97 -9.02 -9.45 25.03
N LEU A 98 -9.98 -10.10 24.40
CA LEU A 98 -11.39 -9.72 24.56
C LEU A 98 -12.01 -10.42 25.74
N ASN A 99 -12.77 -9.66 26.52
CA ASN A 99 -13.77 -10.20 27.44
C ASN A 99 -15.11 -10.30 26.68
N PRO A 100 -15.60 -11.52 26.37
CA PRO A 100 -16.80 -11.70 25.53
C PRO A 100 -18.06 -11.01 26.09
N GLU A 101 -18.08 -10.68 27.40
CA GLU A 101 -19.25 -10.10 28.06
C GLU A 101 -19.30 -8.57 28.06
N GLY A 102 -18.28 -7.88 27.53
CA GLY A 102 -18.26 -6.43 27.64
C GLY A 102 -17.32 -5.65 26.74
N ASP A 103 -16.41 -6.32 26.03
CA ASP A 103 -15.47 -5.58 25.17
C ASP A 103 -16.13 -5.24 23.82
N THR A 104 -16.11 -3.97 23.50
CA THR A 104 -16.63 -3.43 22.25
C THR A 104 -15.64 -2.43 21.66
N ILE A 105 -15.60 -2.30 20.34
CA ILE A 105 -14.79 -1.29 19.64
C ILE A 105 -15.13 0.13 20.11
N MET A 106 -16.40 0.36 20.49
CA MET A 106 -16.87 1.67 20.95
C MET A 106 -16.12 2.18 22.19
N LEU A 107 -15.61 1.28 23.04
CA LEU A 107 -14.84 1.61 24.24
C LEU A 107 -13.33 1.70 23.99
N GLN A 108 -12.89 1.38 22.77
CA GLN A 108 -11.47 1.46 22.44
C GLN A 108 -11.05 2.92 22.18
N PRO A 109 -9.78 3.27 22.50
CA PRO A 109 -9.27 4.60 22.19
C PRO A 109 -9.39 4.92 20.70
N PHE A 110 -9.87 6.12 20.36
CA PHE A 110 -9.82 6.57 18.96
C PHE A 110 -8.37 6.63 18.49
N PRO A 111 -8.05 6.22 17.26
CA PRO A 111 -6.68 6.24 16.75
C PRO A 111 -6.07 7.64 16.79
N VAL A 112 -4.83 7.72 17.21
CA VAL A 112 -4.08 8.97 17.28
C VAL A 112 -2.84 8.84 16.41
N ALA A 113 -2.67 9.75 15.47
CA ALA A 113 -1.56 9.76 14.55
C ALA A 113 -0.20 9.94 15.27
N ASP A 114 0.73 9.06 15.00
CA ASP A 114 2.11 9.17 15.45
C ASP A 114 2.98 9.72 14.31
N GLN A 115 3.26 11.02 14.36
CA GLN A 115 4.03 11.71 13.33
C GLN A 115 5.44 11.14 13.15
N SER A 116 6.00 10.45 14.16
CA SER A 116 7.32 9.81 14.07
C SER A 116 7.33 8.59 13.14
N GLN A 117 6.17 8.05 12.80
CA GLN A 117 6.02 6.92 11.87
C GLN A 117 5.78 7.36 10.42
N ILE A 118 5.73 8.66 10.16
CA ILE A 118 5.64 9.19 8.78
C ILE A 118 7.02 9.12 8.15
N ASP A 119 7.11 8.40 7.03
CA ASP A 119 8.32 8.22 6.25
C ASP A 119 8.07 8.65 4.80
N ALA A 120 8.41 9.90 4.51
CA ALA A 120 8.20 10.50 3.20
C ALA A 120 9.03 9.80 2.09
N GLN A 121 10.19 9.23 2.44
CA GLN A 121 11.00 8.50 1.47
C GLN A 121 10.32 7.18 1.09
N ALA A 122 9.84 6.41 2.07
CA ALA A 122 9.10 5.18 1.82
C ALA A 122 7.80 5.45 1.03
N ASP A 123 7.09 6.53 1.33
CA ASP A 123 5.90 6.93 0.59
C ASP A 123 6.23 7.24 -0.88
N ALA A 124 7.32 8.01 -1.14
CA ALA A 124 7.77 8.33 -2.49
C ALA A 124 8.22 7.08 -3.26
N ASP A 125 8.88 6.14 -2.60
CA ASP A 125 9.34 4.88 -3.21
C ASP A 125 8.16 4.00 -3.63
N ILE A 126 7.15 3.89 -2.78
CA ILE A 126 5.94 3.11 -3.11
C ILE A 126 5.11 3.80 -4.19
N ASP A 127 4.98 5.13 -4.18
CA ASP A 127 4.30 5.86 -5.26
C ASP A 127 5.03 5.66 -6.61
N TRP A 128 6.35 5.64 -6.60
CA TRP A 128 7.12 5.28 -7.79
C TRP A 128 6.81 3.86 -8.29
N VAL A 129 6.77 2.87 -7.40
CA VAL A 129 6.39 1.48 -7.74
C VAL A 129 5.00 1.42 -8.34
N LYS A 130 4.03 2.09 -7.72
CA LYS A 130 2.64 2.18 -8.22
C LYS A 130 2.61 2.76 -9.64
N ASN A 131 3.31 3.86 -9.87
CA ASN A 131 3.37 4.53 -11.17
C ASN A 131 3.96 3.64 -12.26
N VAL A 132 5.03 2.90 -11.97
CA VAL A 132 5.60 1.94 -12.91
C VAL A 132 4.60 0.83 -13.26
N ILE A 133 3.94 0.24 -12.24
CA ILE A 133 2.96 -0.82 -12.46
C ILE A 133 1.77 -0.31 -13.30
N VAL A 134 1.24 0.87 -12.97
CA VAL A 134 0.13 1.50 -13.72
C VAL A 134 0.57 1.81 -15.15
N GLY A 135 1.76 2.37 -15.35
CA GLY A 135 2.30 2.64 -16.67
C GLY A 135 2.38 1.39 -17.54
N VAL A 136 2.91 0.29 -16.99
CA VAL A 136 2.95 -1.01 -17.71
C VAL A 136 1.55 -1.53 -18.03
N ARG A 137 0.61 -1.43 -17.09
CA ARG A 137 -0.78 -1.88 -17.31
C ARG A 137 -1.47 -1.06 -18.41
N ASN A 138 -1.26 0.25 -18.44
CA ASN A 138 -1.81 1.14 -19.47
C ASN A 138 -1.27 0.77 -20.86
N VAL A 139 0.06 0.63 -21.01
CA VAL A 139 0.68 0.20 -22.29
C VAL A 139 0.14 -1.16 -22.74
N ARG A 140 -0.04 -2.11 -21.82
CA ARG A 140 -0.66 -3.41 -22.14
C ARG A 140 -2.09 -3.27 -22.64
N GLY A 141 -2.89 -2.41 -22.00
CA GLY A 141 -4.27 -2.13 -22.41
C GLY A 141 -4.34 -1.53 -23.82
N GLU A 142 -3.52 -0.51 -24.08
CA GLU A 142 -3.44 0.15 -25.39
C GLU A 142 -3.00 -0.78 -26.51
N MET A 143 -2.08 -1.70 -26.22
CA MET A 143 -1.55 -2.66 -27.19
C MET A 143 -2.31 -3.99 -27.23
N ASN A 144 -3.41 -4.14 -26.47
CA ASN A 144 -4.19 -5.38 -26.33
C ASN A 144 -3.32 -6.61 -25.96
N ILE A 145 -2.33 -6.41 -25.08
CA ILE A 145 -1.46 -7.50 -24.60
C ILE A 145 -2.11 -8.16 -23.40
N SER A 146 -2.25 -9.49 -23.44
CA SER A 146 -2.81 -10.28 -22.33
C SER A 146 -2.07 -9.99 -21.01
N PRO A 147 -2.80 -9.74 -19.90
CA PRO A 147 -2.19 -9.58 -18.58
C PRO A 147 -1.34 -10.78 -18.13
N ALA A 148 -1.66 -11.99 -18.59
CA ALA A 148 -0.93 -13.21 -18.24
C ALA A 148 0.39 -13.38 -18.99
N LYS A 149 0.64 -12.61 -20.07
CA LYS A 149 1.87 -12.73 -20.86
C LYS A 149 3.01 -12.01 -20.15
N ALA A 150 4.03 -12.74 -19.72
CA ALA A 150 5.24 -12.13 -19.18
C ALA A 150 6.01 -11.40 -20.29
N LEU A 151 6.50 -10.19 -20.00
CA LEU A 151 7.22 -9.35 -20.96
C LEU A 151 8.48 -8.76 -20.32
N PRO A 152 9.57 -8.64 -21.09
CA PRO A 152 10.69 -7.80 -20.69
C PRO A 152 10.33 -6.32 -20.84
N ILE A 153 10.76 -5.48 -19.89
CA ILE A 153 10.66 -4.02 -20.01
C ILE A 153 12.02 -3.36 -19.88
N TYR A 154 12.16 -2.24 -20.58
CA TYR A 154 13.32 -1.37 -20.54
C TYR A 154 12.87 0.00 -20.05
N MET A 155 13.38 0.42 -18.89
CA MET A 155 13.14 1.75 -18.35
C MET A 155 14.26 2.67 -18.84
N ALA A 156 13.95 3.61 -19.72
CA ALA A 156 14.91 4.58 -20.25
C ALA A 156 14.94 5.86 -19.42
N ARG A 157 16.07 6.54 -19.39
CA ARG A 157 16.28 7.81 -18.71
C ARG A 157 16.16 7.75 -17.19
N GLY A 158 16.39 6.57 -16.61
CA GLY A 158 16.44 6.43 -15.16
C GLY A 158 17.67 7.08 -14.56
N ASP A 159 17.54 7.59 -13.34
CA ASP A 159 18.63 8.06 -12.52
C ASP A 159 19.12 6.99 -11.52
N ALA A 160 20.03 7.35 -10.63
CA ALA A 160 20.57 6.44 -9.62
C ALA A 160 19.50 6.04 -8.58
N GLU A 161 18.56 6.95 -8.29
CA GLU A 161 17.47 6.71 -7.36
C GLU A 161 16.42 5.75 -7.96
N ASP A 162 16.09 5.90 -9.24
CA ASP A 162 15.24 4.97 -9.97
C ASP A 162 15.83 3.56 -9.98
N LYS A 163 17.14 3.45 -10.15
CA LYS A 163 17.84 2.17 -10.09
C LYS A 163 17.76 1.54 -8.70
N ARG A 164 17.97 2.30 -7.64
CA ARG A 164 17.83 1.83 -6.24
C ARG A 164 16.41 1.31 -6.01
N ARG A 165 15.38 2.12 -6.33
CA ARG A 165 13.96 1.76 -6.18
C ARG A 165 13.62 0.49 -6.94
N LEU A 166 14.14 0.35 -8.16
CA LEU A 166 13.97 -0.85 -8.97
C LEU A 166 14.54 -2.09 -8.28
N GLU A 167 15.78 -2.03 -7.81
CA GLU A 167 16.44 -3.18 -7.19
C GLU A 167 15.74 -3.61 -5.89
N GLU A 168 15.37 -2.64 -5.05
CA GLU A 168 14.69 -2.91 -3.78
C GLU A 168 13.26 -3.46 -3.97
N ASN A 169 12.58 -3.08 -5.07
CA ASN A 169 11.18 -3.44 -5.32
C ASN A 169 10.97 -4.38 -6.51
N ARG A 170 12.05 -5.00 -7.03
CA ARG A 170 12.02 -5.86 -8.21
C ARG A 170 10.97 -6.97 -8.11
N GLN A 171 10.83 -7.59 -6.95
CA GLN A 171 9.86 -8.67 -6.72
C GLN A 171 8.42 -8.20 -6.94
N PHE A 172 8.07 -7.04 -6.40
CA PHE A 172 6.73 -6.46 -6.53
C PHE A 172 6.43 -6.07 -7.98
N LEU A 173 7.36 -5.40 -8.64
CA LEU A 173 7.24 -5.00 -10.04
C LEU A 173 7.05 -6.23 -10.94
N SER A 174 7.89 -7.26 -10.79
CA SER A 174 7.82 -8.48 -11.59
C SER A 174 6.50 -9.21 -11.42
N LYS A 175 6.01 -9.34 -10.19
CA LYS A 175 4.78 -10.07 -9.89
C LYS A 175 3.52 -9.30 -10.28
N LEU A 176 3.40 -8.01 -9.89
CA LEU A 176 2.18 -7.24 -10.09
C LEU A 176 2.00 -6.70 -11.52
N ALA A 177 3.09 -6.54 -12.26
CA ALA A 177 3.03 -6.14 -13.67
C ALA A 177 3.28 -7.30 -14.65
N SER A 178 3.42 -8.55 -14.17
CA SER A 178 3.70 -9.76 -14.97
C SER A 178 4.93 -9.58 -15.86
N LEU A 179 6.08 -9.26 -15.28
CA LEU A 179 7.31 -8.97 -16.02
C LEU A 179 8.28 -10.15 -15.96
N GLU A 180 8.83 -10.51 -17.13
CA GLU A 180 9.89 -11.50 -17.27
C GLU A 180 11.23 -10.93 -16.81
N SER A 181 11.54 -9.71 -17.23
CA SER A 181 12.74 -8.99 -16.83
C SER A 181 12.53 -7.48 -16.83
N ILE A 182 13.34 -6.79 -16.03
CA ILE A 182 13.33 -5.33 -15.94
C ILE A 182 14.77 -4.83 -16.04
N THR A 183 15.03 -3.98 -17.03
CA THR A 183 16.34 -3.36 -17.24
C THR A 183 16.21 -1.85 -17.17
N CYS A 184 16.94 -1.23 -16.24
CA CYS A 184 17.03 0.23 -16.16
C CYS A 184 18.22 0.69 -17.00
N LEU A 185 17.96 1.50 -18.03
CA LEU A 185 18.96 2.13 -18.84
C LEU A 185 19.25 3.51 -18.27
N LEU A 186 20.36 3.64 -17.55
CA LEU A 186 20.82 4.93 -17.04
C LEU A 186 21.16 5.85 -18.21
N TYR A 187 20.90 7.15 -18.04
CA TYR A 187 21.22 8.16 -19.04
C TYR A 187 22.74 8.40 -19.09
N THR A 188 23.49 7.54 -19.79
CA THR A 188 24.95 7.66 -19.94
C THR A 188 25.48 7.59 -21.37
N SER A 189 24.60 7.55 -22.38
CA SER A 189 25.06 7.59 -23.78
C SER A 189 24.13 8.47 -24.63
N PRO A 190 24.65 9.47 -25.34
CA PRO A 190 23.92 10.05 -26.46
C PRO A 190 23.61 8.92 -27.45
N SER A 191 22.38 8.90 -27.96
CA SER A 191 21.98 7.97 -29.01
C SER A 191 22.96 8.10 -30.19
N PRO A 192 23.37 7.00 -30.84
CA PRO A 192 24.18 7.10 -32.05
C PRO A 192 23.53 7.88 -33.19
N ARG A 193 22.25 8.27 -33.05
CA ARG A 193 21.51 9.11 -34.00
C ARG A 193 21.62 10.59 -33.75
N ASP A 194 22.13 11.03 -32.58
CA ASP A 194 22.31 12.47 -32.28
C ASP A 194 23.63 13.05 -32.82
N GLY A 195 24.40 12.24 -33.52
CA GLY A 195 25.67 12.63 -34.13
C GLY A 195 25.67 12.82 -35.66
N LEU A 196 24.49 12.86 -36.29
CA LEU A 196 24.33 13.10 -37.72
C LEU A 196 23.33 14.24 -37.97
N LEU A 197 23.77 15.47 -37.76
CA LEU A 197 23.36 16.70 -38.47
C LEU A 197 24.58 17.59 -38.64
#